data_109d676176e2b46a65eac000634cb0b8
#
_entry.id   109d676176e2b46a65eac000634cb0b8
#
_cell.length_a   1.000
_cell.length_b   1.000
_cell.length_c   1.000
_cell.angle_alpha   90.00
_cell.angle_beta   90.00
_cell.angle_gamma   90.00
#
_symmetry.space_group_name_H-M   'P 1'
#
loop_
_entity.id
_entity.type
_entity.pdbx_description
1 polymer ?
#
loop_
_entity_poly.entity_id
_entity_poly.type
_entity_poly.pdbx_seq_one_letter_code
_entity_poly.pdbx_strand_id
1 'polypeptide(L)'
;LAVTAATCLPTAASAVPLFARQTGQTCAACHNGFPELTPYGRLFKLNGYTFGGGQSKLPPIAFMTVGSFTNTQQSQQGGAAPHFGPNNNFAVDFISMFYGGVLLPNVGLFGQITYDNIGKALTWDNTDLRYATTINLGGYETVLGVSINNNPTVEDVWNSTPAWGYPWLASGLAPGPAAATLIEGGLAQEVVGVTPYVYWNRLIYAEIGAYRTLGSKLLYELGANPGPPTPINGVAPTWRFAIEPQWGPNSWEFGTFGLRAAEVPGGVAGFGTDHVTDYGFDTQYQYIADKNSFSVDASFIHENAKYAASYALGNTSNQHDYLNSFRVKATYYYDQTYGGTVGFFNVGGSGDAALYGASSAS
;
A
#
# COMPACT_ATOMS: atom_id res chain seq x y z
N LEU A 1 2.96 -14.28 44.47
CA LEU A 1 2.51 -13.67 43.21
C LEU A 1 2.28 -14.81 42.21
N ALA A 2 1.01 -15.23 42.01
CA ALA A 2 0.65 -16.20 40.99
C ALA A 2 0.47 -15.45 39.66
N VAL A 3 1.36 -15.68 38.70
CA VAL A 3 1.19 -15.21 37.33
C VAL A 3 0.30 -16.21 36.62
N THR A 4 -0.98 -15.86 36.44
CA THR A 4 -1.90 -16.62 35.61
C THR A 4 -1.59 -16.29 34.15
N ALA A 5 -0.87 -17.16 33.44
CA ALA A 5 -0.72 -17.08 31.99
C ALA A 5 -2.07 -17.39 31.36
N ALA A 6 -2.78 -16.39 30.88
CA ALA A 6 -3.94 -16.58 30.02
C ALA A 6 -3.46 -17.13 28.68
N THR A 7 -3.61 -18.44 28.48
CA THR A 7 -3.43 -19.07 27.17
C THR A 7 -4.59 -18.64 26.28
N CYS A 8 -4.40 -17.57 25.49
CA CYS A 8 -5.26 -17.30 24.35
C CYS A 8 -5.03 -18.43 23.34
N LEU A 9 -5.94 -19.39 23.27
CA LEU A 9 -5.98 -20.33 22.15
C LEU A 9 -6.25 -19.50 20.89
N PRO A 10 -5.41 -19.62 19.85
CA PRO A 10 -5.65 -18.90 18.61
C PRO A 10 -6.92 -19.48 17.95
N THR A 11 -8.03 -18.79 18.11
CA THR A 11 -9.12 -18.93 17.15
C THR A 11 -8.57 -18.36 15.84
N ALA A 12 -8.76 -19.09 14.73
CA ALA A 12 -8.29 -18.65 13.42
C ALA A 12 -8.69 -17.18 13.20
N ALA A 13 -7.70 -16.28 13.27
CA ALA A 13 -7.90 -14.86 13.05
C ALA A 13 -8.22 -14.67 11.57
N SER A 14 -9.50 -14.54 11.23
CA SER A 14 -9.98 -14.30 9.87
C SER A 14 -9.99 -12.79 9.63
N ALA A 15 -8.84 -12.23 9.27
CA ALA A 15 -8.76 -10.84 8.86
C ALA A 15 -9.42 -10.68 7.47
N VAL A 16 -10.39 -9.77 7.36
CA VAL A 16 -11.12 -9.41 6.13
C VAL A 16 -11.70 -10.63 5.37
N PRO A 17 -12.66 -11.38 5.94
CA PRO A 17 -13.10 -12.68 5.40
C PRO A 17 -14.02 -12.57 4.16
N LEU A 18 -14.23 -11.40 3.58
CA LEU A 18 -15.17 -11.19 2.48
C LEU A 18 -14.80 -12.01 1.23
N PHE A 19 -13.54 -12.03 0.83
CA PHE A 19 -13.08 -12.81 -0.32
C PHE A 19 -12.98 -14.31 -0.01
N ALA A 20 -12.67 -14.68 1.23
CA ALA A 20 -12.74 -16.08 1.68
C ALA A 20 -14.19 -16.61 1.57
N ARG A 21 -15.19 -15.82 1.95
CA ARG A 21 -16.60 -16.16 1.77
C ARG A 21 -17.02 -16.26 0.30
N GLN A 22 -16.51 -15.38 -0.55
CA GLN A 22 -16.79 -15.38 -1.99
C GLN A 22 -16.21 -16.62 -2.68
N THR A 23 -14.96 -16.95 -2.37
CA THR A 23 -14.19 -17.98 -3.09
C THR A 23 -14.29 -19.36 -2.45
N GLY A 24 -14.69 -19.44 -1.18
CA GLY A 24 -14.61 -20.66 -0.37
C GLY A 24 -13.17 -21.06 0.00
N GLN A 25 -12.19 -20.22 -0.30
CA GLN A 25 -10.78 -20.48 -0.02
C GLN A 25 -10.37 -19.95 1.37
N THR A 26 -9.34 -20.56 1.96
CA THR A 26 -8.73 -20.05 3.19
C THR A 26 -7.95 -18.75 2.91
N CYS A 27 -7.71 -17.95 3.95
CA CYS A 27 -6.91 -16.72 3.83
C CYS A 27 -5.50 -17.01 3.31
N ALA A 28 -4.91 -18.13 3.72
CA ALA A 28 -3.57 -18.57 3.30
C ALA A 28 -3.48 -19.01 1.83
N ALA A 29 -4.59 -19.28 1.16
CA ALA A 29 -4.57 -19.48 -0.28
C ALA A 29 -4.17 -18.22 -1.04
N CYS A 30 -4.58 -17.04 -0.53
CA CYS A 30 -4.32 -15.74 -1.14
C CYS A 30 -3.16 -14.97 -0.48
N HIS A 31 -2.84 -15.22 0.78
CA HIS A 31 -1.86 -14.45 1.55
C HIS A 31 -0.78 -15.34 2.16
N ASN A 32 0.48 -14.93 1.97
CA ASN A 32 1.62 -15.45 2.75
C ASN A 32 1.89 -14.52 3.94
N GLY A 33 0.91 -14.45 4.87
CA GLY A 33 0.88 -13.37 5.84
C GLY A 33 0.34 -12.07 5.22
N PHE A 34 -0.61 -11.43 5.93
CA PHE A 34 -1.20 -10.17 5.46
C PHE A 34 -0.14 -9.05 5.48
N PRO A 35 -0.05 -8.18 4.45
CA PRO A 35 -0.88 -8.10 3.23
C PRO A 35 -0.29 -8.83 2.01
N GLU A 36 0.82 -9.55 2.13
CA GLU A 36 1.53 -10.19 1.03
C GLU A 36 0.66 -11.22 0.31
N LEU A 37 0.59 -11.12 -1.03
CA LEU A 37 -0.20 -12.02 -1.86
C LEU A 37 0.64 -13.21 -2.37
N THR A 38 0.06 -14.40 -2.32
CA THR A 38 0.56 -15.58 -3.05
C THR A 38 0.33 -15.41 -4.55
N PRO A 39 0.93 -16.25 -5.44
CA PRO A 39 0.59 -16.24 -6.86
C PRO A 39 -0.92 -16.37 -7.16
N TYR A 40 -1.64 -17.17 -6.37
CA TYR A 40 -3.09 -17.28 -6.49
C TYR A 40 -3.82 -15.99 -6.06
N GLY A 41 -3.38 -15.35 -4.98
CA GLY A 41 -3.93 -14.07 -4.51
C GLY A 41 -3.70 -12.95 -5.53
N ARG A 42 -2.51 -12.91 -6.16
CA ARG A 42 -2.22 -11.97 -7.25
C ARG A 42 -3.14 -12.20 -8.46
N LEU A 43 -3.29 -13.45 -8.86
CA LEU A 43 -4.18 -13.80 -9.97
C LEU A 43 -5.65 -13.45 -9.66
N PHE A 44 -6.11 -13.65 -8.43
CA PHE A 44 -7.44 -13.25 -7.97
C PHE A 44 -7.65 -11.73 -8.11
N LYS A 45 -6.70 -10.93 -7.64
CA LYS A 45 -6.75 -9.47 -7.75
C LYS A 45 -6.70 -9.00 -9.20
N LEU A 46 -5.81 -9.57 -10.02
CA LEU A 46 -5.67 -9.24 -11.44
C LEU A 46 -6.89 -9.66 -12.27
N ASN A 47 -7.66 -10.67 -11.86
CA ASN A 47 -8.95 -11.00 -12.47
C ASN A 47 -10.12 -10.18 -11.88
N GLY A 48 -9.83 -9.00 -11.33
CA GLY A 48 -10.84 -8.06 -10.89
C GLY A 48 -11.66 -8.55 -9.69
N TYR A 49 -11.08 -9.35 -8.80
CA TYR A 49 -11.75 -9.90 -7.61
C TYR A 49 -12.97 -10.77 -7.94
N THR A 50 -13.03 -11.36 -9.15
CA THR A 50 -14.24 -12.02 -9.66
C THR A 50 -14.23 -13.55 -9.54
N PHE A 51 -13.12 -14.16 -9.07
CA PHE A 51 -13.08 -15.60 -8.87
C PHE A 51 -14.07 -16.06 -7.79
N GLY A 52 -14.64 -17.24 -8.02
CA GLY A 52 -15.61 -17.84 -7.13
C GLY A 52 -17.04 -17.46 -7.49
N GLY A 53 -17.92 -18.44 -7.51
CA GLY A 53 -19.36 -18.29 -7.78
C GLY A 53 -20.21 -18.40 -6.54
N GLY A 54 -19.60 -18.47 -5.34
CA GLY A 54 -20.29 -18.63 -4.09
C GLY A 54 -21.07 -17.38 -3.69
N GLN A 55 -22.39 -17.43 -3.80
CA GLN A 55 -23.24 -16.41 -3.16
C GLN A 55 -23.19 -16.62 -1.67
N SER A 56 -22.36 -15.86 -0.96
CA SER A 56 -22.46 -15.79 0.50
C SER A 56 -23.81 -15.19 0.88
N LYS A 57 -24.50 -15.81 1.85
CA LYS A 57 -25.72 -15.23 2.44
C LYS A 57 -25.43 -13.97 3.26
N LEU A 58 -24.16 -13.72 3.58
CA LEU A 58 -23.71 -12.55 4.31
C LEU A 58 -23.32 -11.43 3.32
N PRO A 59 -23.55 -10.16 3.69
CA PRO A 59 -23.11 -9.04 2.87
C PRO A 59 -21.60 -9.11 2.63
N PRO A 60 -21.09 -8.58 1.49
CA PRO A 60 -19.67 -8.56 1.16
C PRO A 60 -18.93 -7.47 1.95
N ILE A 61 -19.12 -7.46 3.26
CA ILE A 61 -18.54 -6.50 4.22
C ILE A 61 -17.68 -7.27 5.22
N ALA A 62 -16.57 -6.68 5.62
CA ALA A 62 -15.74 -7.14 6.72
C ALA A 62 -15.22 -5.95 7.53
N PHE A 63 -14.81 -6.23 8.76
CA PHE A 63 -14.24 -5.23 9.66
C PHE A 63 -12.87 -5.69 10.13
N MET A 64 -11.98 -4.73 10.34
CA MET A 64 -10.67 -4.93 10.95
C MET A 64 -10.46 -3.88 12.02
N THR A 65 -9.92 -4.29 13.16
CA THR A 65 -9.48 -3.38 14.22
C THR A 65 -8.03 -3.69 14.52
N VAL A 66 -7.21 -2.66 14.62
CA VAL A 66 -5.80 -2.78 15.00
C VAL A 66 -5.60 -2.10 16.34
N GLY A 67 -5.05 -2.89 17.28
CA GLY A 67 -4.57 -2.39 18.57
C GLY A 67 -3.06 -2.55 18.66
N SER A 68 -2.41 -1.59 19.29
CA SER A 68 -0.97 -1.57 19.47
C SER A 68 -0.54 -1.23 20.89
N PHE A 69 0.65 -1.66 21.23
CA PHE A 69 1.40 -1.15 22.39
C PHE A 69 2.74 -0.61 21.89
N THR A 70 2.94 0.69 22.02
CA THR A 70 4.14 1.38 21.55
C THR A 70 5.09 1.67 22.70
N ASN A 71 6.29 1.11 22.63
CA ASN A 71 7.42 1.42 23.50
C ASN A 71 8.60 1.84 22.63
N THR A 72 9.18 3.00 22.92
CA THR A 72 10.30 3.58 22.16
C THR A 72 11.54 3.68 23.05
N GLN A 73 12.73 3.57 22.45
CA GLN A 73 13.99 3.66 23.18
C GLN A 73 14.15 5.01 23.91
N GLN A 74 13.66 6.07 23.29
CA GLN A 74 13.62 7.41 23.89
C GLN A 74 12.18 7.87 24.02
N SER A 75 11.88 8.58 25.10
CA SER A 75 10.57 9.18 25.30
C SER A 75 10.33 10.31 24.31
N GLN A 76 9.14 10.35 23.74
CA GLN A 76 8.70 11.39 22.82
C GLN A 76 8.31 12.64 23.61
N GLN A 77 9.10 13.69 23.51
CA GLN A 77 8.85 14.94 24.26
C GLN A 77 7.50 15.55 23.82
N GLY A 78 6.69 15.92 24.79
CA GLY A 78 5.35 16.46 24.53
C GLY A 78 4.24 15.41 24.35
N GLY A 79 4.59 14.12 24.37
CA GLY A 79 3.67 13.00 24.13
C GLY A 79 3.72 12.48 22.70
N ALA A 80 3.34 11.22 22.51
CA ALA A 80 3.35 10.56 21.19
C ALA A 80 2.24 11.11 20.24
N ALA A 81 1.14 11.57 20.81
CA ALA A 81 0.04 12.26 20.15
C ALA A 81 -0.83 12.97 21.22
N PRO A 82 -1.80 13.83 20.85
CA PRO A 82 -2.73 14.39 21.82
C PRO A 82 -3.42 13.30 22.64
N HIS A 83 -3.43 13.46 23.97
CA HIS A 83 -3.94 12.50 24.97
C HIS A 83 -3.12 11.21 25.16
N PHE A 84 -1.95 11.09 24.55
CA PHE A 84 -1.02 9.97 24.76
C PHE A 84 0.25 10.44 25.50
N GLY A 85 0.79 9.57 26.31
CA GLY A 85 2.02 9.83 27.07
C GLY A 85 3.28 9.84 26.18
N PRO A 86 4.43 10.19 26.76
CA PRO A 86 5.69 10.25 26.01
C PRO A 86 6.22 8.86 25.64
N ASN A 87 5.74 7.78 26.29
CA ASN A 87 6.15 6.40 26.01
C ASN A 87 5.15 5.41 26.62
N ASN A 88 5.28 4.11 26.31
CA ASN A 88 4.47 3.02 26.85
C ASN A 88 2.96 3.22 26.61
N ASN A 89 2.61 3.55 25.41
CA ASN A 89 1.22 3.80 25.03
C ASN A 89 0.53 2.55 24.49
N PHE A 90 -0.65 2.23 25.03
CA PHE A 90 -1.60 1.33 24.38
C PHE A 90 -2.61 2.16 23.58
N ALA A 91 -2.89 1.75 22.34
CA ALA A 91 -3.88 2.38 21.48
C ALA A 91 -4.71 1.34 20.71
N VAL A 92 -5.94 1.68 20.40
CA VAL A 92 -6.63 1.15 19.23
C VAL A 92 -6.29 2.12 18.11
N ASP A 93 -5.43 1.73 17.16
CA ASP A 93 -4.93 2.64 16.13
C ASP A 93 -6.06 3.04 15.19
N PHE A 94 -6.77 2.05 14.66
CA PHE A 94 -7.87 2.31 13.74
C PHE A 94 -8.89 1.16 13.68
N ILE A 95 -10.05 1.48 13.12
CA ILE A 95 -11.11 0.54 12.76
C ILE A 95 -11.41 0.75 11.29
N SER A 96 -11.29 -0.30 10.49
CA SER A 96 -11.61 -0.26 9.07
C SER A 96 -12.81 -1.14 8.74
N MET A 97 -13.65 -0.63 7.85
CA MET A 97 -14.70 -1.38 7.17
C MET A 97 -14.27 -1.62 5.73
N PHE A 98 -14.37 -2.86 5.29
CA PHE A 98 -14.07 -3.27 3.91
C PHE A 98 -15.37 -3.69 3.23
N TYR A 99 -15.49 -3.29 1.99
CA TYR A 99 -16.48 -3.78 1.04
C TYR A 99 -15.76 -4.33 -0.17
N GLY A 100 -16.11 -5.53 -0.66
CA GLY A 100 -15.44 -6.07 -1.84
C GLY A 100 -16.10 -7.32 -2.38
N GLY A 101 -15.93 -7.53 -3.67
CA GLY A 101 -16.45 -8.69 -4.39
C GLY A 101 -16.90 -8.35 -5.79
N VAL A 102 -17.63 -9.29 -6.37
CA VAL A 102 -18.20 -9.19 -7.72
C VAL A 102 -19.34 -8.17 -7.73
N LEU A 103 -19.24 -7.17 -8.60
CA LEU A 103 -20.31 -6.21 -8.89
C LEU A 103 -21.13 -6.62 -10.13
N LEU A 104 -20.42 -6.97 -11.20
CA LEU A 104 -20.95 -7.39 -12.49
C LEU A 104 -20.06 -8.49 -13.07
N PRO A 105 -20.47 -9.23 -14.09
CA PRO A 105 -19.56 -10.12 -14.78
C PRO A 105 -18.28 -9.39 -15.20
N ASN A 106 -17.12 -9.94 -14.80
CA ASN A 106 -15.79 -9.36 -15.04
C ASN A 106 -15.49 -8.03 -14.32
N VAL A 107 -16.38 -7.54 -13.45
CA VAL A 107 -16.18 -6.30 -12.68
C VAL A 107 -16.26 -6.60 -11.20
N GLY A 108 -15.22 -6.27 -10.47
CA GLY A 108 -15.21 -6.37 -9.01
C GLY A 108 -14.65 -5.12 -8.36
N LEU A 109 -14.88 -5.04 -7.09
CA LEU A 109 -14.53 -3.90 -6.23
C LEU A 109 -13.80 -4.38 -4.98
N PHE A 110 -12.82 -3.62 -4.57
CA PHE A 110 -12.29 -3.57 -3.22
C PHE A 110 -12.38 -2.13 -2.72
N GLY A 111 -12.96 -1.91 -1.55
CA GLY A 111 -13.10 -0.58 -0.94
C GLY A 111 -12.87 -0.66 0.56
N GLN A 112 -12.28 0.40 1.11
CA GLN A 112 -11.95 0.54 2.52
C GLN A 112 -12.36 1.93 3.01
N ILE A 113 -12.98 1.98 4.19
CA ILE A 113 -13.23 3.20 4.95
C ILE A 113 -12.60 2.98 6.31
N THR A 114 -11.79 3.92 6.78
CA THR A 114 -11.02 3.81 8.01
C THR A 114 -11.36 4.93 8.98
N TYR A 115 -11.68 4.58 10.22
CA TYR A 115 -11.68 5.50 11.33
C TYR A 115 -10.32 5.44 12.02
N ASP A 116 -9.52 6.49 11.85
CA ASP A 116 -8.29 6.72 12.61
C ASP A 116 -8.65 7.14 14.03
N ASN A 117 -8.39 6.25 15.00
CA ASN A 117 -8.72 6.53 16.39
C ASN A 117 -7.66 7.37 17.11
N ILE A 118 -6.49 7.57 16.54
CA ILE A 118 -5.46 8.48 17.07
C ILE A 118 -5.77 9.90 16.61
N GLY A 119 -5.91 10.12 15.31
CA GLY A 119 -6.25 11.40 14.71
C GLY A 119 -7.74 11.79 14.80
N LYS A 120 -8.61 10.86 15.25
CA LYS A 120 -10.09 11.07 15.39
C LYS A 120 -10.77 11.46 14.09
N ALA A 121 -10.35 10.87 12.98
CA ALA A 121 -10.86 11.15 11.65
C ALA A 121 -11.45 9.89 10.99
N LEU A 122 -12.56 10.05 10.28
CA LEU A 122 -13.11 9.05 9.37
C LEU A 122 -12.67 9.41 7.96
N THR A 123 -12.01 8.51 7.27
CA THR A 123 -11.46 8.75 5.95
C THR A 123 -11.91 7.70 4.94
N TRP A 124 -12.14 8.13 3.71
CA TRP A 124 -12.15 7.25 2.56
C TRP A 124 -10.73 6.75 2.32
N ASP A 125 -10.55 5.45 2.44
CA ASP A 125 -9.26 4.79 2.30
C ASP A 125 -9.15 4.13 0.92
N ASN A 126 -8.32 3.10 0.78
CA ASN A 126 -8.04 2.45 -0.49
C ASN A 126 -9.31 1.95 -1.20
N THR A 127 -9.45 2.30 -2.46
CA THR A 127 -10.54 1.85 -3.34
C THR A 127 -10.00 1.45 -4.69
N ASP A 128 -10.40 0.27 -5.17
CA ASP A 128 -9.94 -0.32 -6.42
C ASP A 128 -11.11 -1.01 -7.13
N LEU A 129 -11.60 -0.40 -8.20
CA LEU A 129 -12.61 -0.97 -9.09
C LEU A 129 -11.90 -1.55 -10.30
N ARG A 130 -12.08 -2.84 -10.56
CA ARG A 130 -11.42 -3.53 -11.69
C ARG A 130 -12.41 -4.16 -12.63
N TYR A 131 -12.17 -3.95 -13.92
CA TYR A 131 -12.66 -4.81 -14.99
C TYR A 131 -11.51 -5.69 -15.46
N ALA A 132 -11.74 -7.00 -15.61
CA ALA A 132 -10.74 -7.92 -16.16
C ALA A 132 -11.39 -8.99 -17.01
N THR A 133 -10.71 -9.41 -18.06
CA THR A 133 -11.12 -10.52 -18.92
C THR A 133 -9.91 -11.38 -19.27
N THR A 134 -10.12 -12.68 -19.40
CA THR A 134 -9.08 -13.62 -19.81
C THR A 134 -9.29 -14.01 -21.26
N ILE A 135 -8.24 -13.86 -22.06
CA ILE A 135 -8.22 -14.23 -23.48
C ILE A 135 -7.06 -15.22 -23.73
N ASN A 136 -7.07 -15.84 -24.91
CA ASN A 136 -5.90 -16.58 -25.40
C ASN A 136 -5.13 -15.67 -26.38
N LEU A 137 -3.89 -15.35 -26.06
CA LEU A 137 -3.01 -14.56 -26.90
C LEU A 137 -1.74 -15.37 -27.23
N GLY A 138 -1.61 -15.74 -28.50
CA GLY A 138 -0.46 -16.53 -28.97
C GLY A 138 -0.39 -17.96 -28.38
N GLY A 139 -1.53 -18.55 -27.99
CA GLY A 139 -1.59 -19.87 -27.36
C GLY A 139 -1.49 -19.84 -25.83
N TYR A 140 -1.35 -18.66 -25.21
CA TYR A 140 -1.17 -18.48 -23.77
C TYR A 140 -2.36 -17.73 -23.13
N GLU A 141 -2.73 -18.18 -21.93
CA GLU A 141 -3.70 -17.49 -21.10
C GLU A 141 -3.21 -16.07 -20.77
N THR A 142 -4.02 -15.07 -21.03
CA THR A 142 -3.66 -13.67 -20.86
C THR A 142 -4.80 -12.93 -20.18
N VAL A 143 -4.53 -12.34 -19.01
CA VAL A 143 -5.46 -11.44 -18.35
C VAL A 143 -5.25 -10.03 -18.89
N LEU A 144 -6.32 -9.42 -19.38
CA LEU A 144 -6.39 -8.00 -19.71
C LEU A 144 -7.31 -7.33 -18.72
N GLY A 145 -6.88 -6.23 -18.15
CA GLY A 145 -7.71 -5.52 -17.18
C GLY A 145 -7.50 -4.01 -17.18
N VAL A 146 -8.39 -3.35 -16.47
CA VAL A 146 -8.32 -1.91 -16.16
C VAL A 146 -8.69 -1.74 -14.70
N SER A 147 -7.85 -1.05 -13.94
CA SER A 147 -8.13 -0.58 -12.58
C SER A 147 -8.53 0.88 -12.62
N ILE A 148 -9.52 1.24 -11.81
CA ILE A 148 -9.84 2.62 -11.43
C ILE A 148 -9.70 2.69 -9.93
N ASN A 149 -8.74 3.48 -9.45
CA ASN A 149 -8.40 3.49 -8.04
C ASN A 149 -8.00 4.88 -7.53
N ASN A 150 -7.90 5.02 -6.22
CA ASN A 150 -7.55 6.26 -5.54
C ASN A 150 -6.16 6.27 -4.91
N ASN A 151 -5.31 5.30 -5.27
CA ASN A 151 -3.98 5.17 -4.70
C ASN A 151 -3.10 4.33 -5.63
N PRO A 152 -2.00 4.87 -6.22
CA PRO A 152 -1.10 4.10 -7.08
C PRO A 152 -0.57 2.81 -6.44
N THR A 153 -0.35 2.81 -5.10
CA THR A 153 0.18 1.63 -4.39
C THR A 153 -0.85 0.50 -4.23
N VAL A 154 -2.13 0.79 -4.37
CA VAL A 154 -3.19 -0.23 -4.28
C VAL A 154 -3.16 -1.21 -5.45
N GLU A 155 -2.63 -0.79 -6.60
CA GLU A 155 -2.53 -1.65 -7.77
C GLU A 155 -1.45 -2.70 -7.64
N ASP A 156 -0.36 -2.36 -7.00
CA ASP A 156 0.79 -3.23 -6.83
C ASP A 156 0.38 -4.57 -6.19
N VAL A 157 0.55 -5.65 -6.94
CA VAL A 157 0.20 -7.00 -6.49
C VAL A 157 1.34 -7.70 -5.76
N TRP A 158 2.57 -7.14 -5.80
CA TRP A 158 3.72 -7.64 -5.06
C TRP A 158 4.00 -6.87 -3.78
N ASN A 159 3.24 -5.78 -3.53
CA ASN A 159 3.36 -4.94 -2.34
C ASN A 159 4.75 -4.30 -2.16
N SER A 160 5.42 -3.97 -3.26
CA SER A 160 6.73 -3.30 -3.28
C SER A 160 6.62 -1.85 -2.84
N THR A 161 5.50 -1.22 -3.20
CA THR A 161 5.03 0.08 -2.69
C THR A 161 3.81 -0.20 -1.80
N PRO A 162 4.01 -0.43 -0.49
CA PRO A 162 2.98 -1.02 0.33
C PRO A 162 1.81 -0.07 0.60
N ALA A 163 0.59 -0.48 0.23
CA ALA A 163 -0.64 0.24 0.56
C ALA A 163 -1.02 0.14 2.05
N TRP A 164 -0.53 -0.88 2.75
CA TRP A 164 -0.87 -1.18 4.15
C TRP A 164 0.36 -1.24 5.07
N GLY A 165 1.37 -0.43 4.79
CA GLY A 165 2.58 -0.35 5.60
C GLY A 165 3.61 -1.43 5.29
N TYR A 166 4.78 -1.31 5.93
CA TYR A 166 5.92 -2.19 5.74
C TYR A 166 6.72 -2.32 7.03
N PRO A 167 7.09 -3.54 7.43
CA PRO A 167 6.71 -4.86 6.87
C PRO A 167 5.24 -5.21 7.08
N TRP A 168 4.57 -4.54 7.96
CA TRP A 168 3.14 -4.45 8.24
C TRP A 168 2.81 -3.11 8.88
N LEU A 169 1.60 -2.96 9.40
CA LEU A 169 1.14 -1.71 9.99
C LEU A 169 1.94 -1.36 11.26
N ALA A 170 2.52 -0.17 11.28
CA ALA A 170 3.05 0.43 12.48
C ALA A 170 1.95 1.21 13.22
N SER A 171 2.09 1.37 14.54
CA SER A 171 1.23 2.28 15.29
C SER A 171 1.47 3.73 14.86
N GLY A 172 0.40 4.52 14.75
CA GLY A 172 0.51 5.97 14.56
C GLY A 172 1.19 6.71 15.72
N LEU A 173 1.43 6.01 16.86
CA LEU A 173 2.19 6.54 17.99
C LEU A 173 3.69 6.24 17.92
N ALA A 174 4.12 5.42 16.96
CA ALA A 174 5.53 5.12 16.76
C ALA A 174 6.20 6.18 15.89
N PRO A 175 7.45 6.59 16.20
CA PRO A 175 8.24 7.42 15.32
C PRO A 175 8.45 6.71 13.96
N GLY A 176 8.33 7.46 12.88
CA GLY A 176 8.61 7.00 11.52
C GLY A 176 9.71 7.83 10.85
N PRO A 177 10.16 7.45 9.65
CA PRO A 177 11.04 8.27 8.84
C PRO A 177 10.45 9.66 8.58
N ALA A 178 11.29 10.68 8.59
CA ALA A 178 10.87 12.05 8.30
C ALA A 178 10.52 12.26 6.81
N ALA A 179 10.95 11.36 5.94
CA ALA A 179 10.76 11.42 4.49
C ALA A 179 10.27 10.09 3.93
N ALA A 180 9.49 10.17 2.85
CA ALA A 180 9.11 9.05 2.00
C ALA A 180 9.08 9.54 0.55
N THR A 181 9.31 8.65 -0.42
CA THR A 181 9.15 8.97 -1.83
C THR A 181 7.68 9.16 -2.18
N LEU A 182 7.37 9.97 -3.18
CA LEU A 182 5.98 10.30 -3.53
C LEU A 182 5.14 9.05 -3.88
N ILE A 183 5.73 8.08 -4.57
CA ILE A 183 5.04 6.83 -4.92
C ILE A 183 4.69 5.98 -3.69
N GLU A 184 5.37 6.16 -2.56
CA GLU A 184 5.11 5.42 -1.31
C GLU A 184 3.96 6.02 -0.48
N GLY A 185 2.87 6.35 -1.13
CA GLY A 185 1.63 6.80 -0.49
C GLY A 185 1.39 8.32 -0.53
N GLY A 186 2.29 9.10 -1.14
CA GLY A 186 2.13 10.56 -1.20
C GLY A 186 0.92 11.04 -2.00
N LEU A 187 0.37 10.19 -2.87
CA LEU A 187 -0.86 10.48 -3.63
C LEU A 187 -2.09 9.72 -3.11
N ALA A 188 -1.94 8.93 -2.05
CA ALA A 188 -3.01 8.09 -1.54
C ALA A 188 -4.24 8.90 -1.12
N GLN A 189 -5.42 8.46 -1.56
CA GLN A 189 -6.74 9.04 -1.32
C GLN A 189 -6.96 10.47 -1.88
N GLU A 190 -5.95 11.11 -2.46
CA GLU A 190 -6.07 12.44 -3.05
C GLU A 190 -6.34 12.42 -4.55
N VAL A 191 -6.10 11.29 -5.19
CA VAL A 191 -6.17 11.12 -6.64
C VAL A 191 -7.20 10.09 -7.06
N VAL A 192 -7.56 10.12 -8.33
CA VAL A 192 -8.17 9.02 -9.06
C VAL A 192 -7.28 8.69 -10.26
N GLY A 193 -7.05 7.41 -10.47
CA GLY A 193 -6.27 6.89 -11.59
C GLY A 193 -7.03 5.87 -12.41
N VAL A 194 -6.61 5.74 -13.66
CA VAL A 194 -7.05 4.68 -14.58
C VAL A 194 -5.81 3.97 -15.09
N THR A 195 -5.75 2.65 -14.88
CA THR A 195 -4.56 1.86 -15.12
C THR A 195 -4.91 0.58 -15.89
N PRO A 196 -4.83 0.57 -17.21
CA PRO A 196 -4.85 -0.65 -18.00
C PRO A 196 -3.60 -1.49 -17.75
N TYR A 197 -3.80 -2.82 -17.69
CA TYR A 197 -2.73 -3.79 -17.48
C TYR A 197 -2.93 -5.06 -18.30
N VAL A 198 -1.82 -5.78 -18.47
CA VAL A 198 -1.77 -7.11 -19.08
C VAL A 198 -0.94 -8.05 -18.21
N TYR A 199 -1.41 -9.28 -18.01
CA TYR A 199 -0.65 -10.35 -17.39
C TYR A 199 -0.66 -11.57 -18.31
N TRP A 200 0.42 -11.72 -19.07
CA TRP A 200 0.58 -12.73 -20.11
C TRP A 200 1.24 -13.99 -19.56
N ASN A 201 0.60 -15.14 -19.80
CA ASN A 201 1.11 -16.47 -19.45
C ASN A 201 1.52 -16.60 -17.96
N ARG A 202 0.91 -15.82 -17.07
CA ARG A 202 1.33 -15.74 -15.66
C ARG A 202 2.83 -15.48 -15.47
N LEU A 203 3.47 -14.89 -16.45
CA LEU A 203 4.91 -14.65 -16.51
C LEU A 203 5.26 -13.17 -16.67
N ILE A 204 4.60 -12.47 -17.59
CA ILE A 204 4.90 -11.07 -17.92
C ILE A 204 3.74 -10.19 -17.51
N TYR A 205 4.02 -9.23 -16.66
CA TYR A 205 3.08 -8.18 -16.27
C TYR A 205 3.54 -6.83 -16.82
N ALA A 206 2.61 -6.05 -17.33
CA ALA A 206 2.85 -4.67 -17.70
C ALA A 206 1.60 -3.83 -17.43
N GLU A 207 1.80 -2.63 -16.91
CA GLU A 207 0.76 -1.62 -16.74
C GLU A 207 1.29 -0.23 -17.05
N ILE A 208 0.36 0.64 -17.42
CA ILE A 208 0.55 2.08 -17.48
C ILE A 208 -0.65 2.75 -16.82
N GLY A 209 -0.42 3.81 -16.06
CA GLY A 209 -1.48 4.51 -15.34
C GLY A 209 -1.46 6.01 -15.60
N ALA A 210 -2.57 6.63 -15.29
CA ALA A 210 -2.75 8.07 -15.36
C ALA A 210 -3.59 8.53 -14.17
N TYR A 211 -2.98 9.32 -13.28
CA TYR A 211 -3.61 9.82 -12.06
C TYR A 211 -3.84 11.32 -12.11
N ARG A 212 -4.91 11.76 -11.49
CA ARG A 212 -5.25 13.18 -11.34
C ARG A 212 -5.85 13.42 -9.97
N THR A 213 -5.53 14.55 -9.35
CA THR A 213 -6.13 14.98 -8.09
C THR A 213 -7.62 15.20 -8.24
N LEU A 214 -8.40 14.72 -7.31
CA LEU A 214 -9.82 15.01 -7.17
C LEU A 214 -10.02 16.45 -6.74
N GLY A 215 -11.18 17.03 -7.08
CA GLY A 215 -11.50 18.39 -6.65
C GLY A 215 -11.56 18.50 -5.13
N SER A 216 -10.99 19.56 -4.56
CA SER A 216 -10.89 19.79 -3.11
C SER A 216 -12.20 19.65 -2.35
N LYS A 217 -13.33 20.09 -2.95
CA LYS A 217 -14.65 19.91 -2.37
C LYS A 217 -15.03 18.43 -2.22
N LEU A 218 -14.78 17.62 -3.25
CA LEU A 218 -15.06 16.18 -3.22
C LEU A 218 -14.17 15.46 -2.21
N LEU A 219 -12.88 15.80 -2.17
CA LEU A 219 -11.94 15.25 -1.16
C LEU A 219 -12.42 15.54 0.25
N TYR A 220 -12.85 16.78 0.51
CA TYR A 220 -13.41 17.18 1.80
C TYR A 220 -14.68 16.38 2.16
N GLU A 221 -15.62 16.24 1.21
CA GLU A 221 -16.87 15.50 1.42
C GLU A 221 -16.63 13.98 1.64
N LEU A 222 -15.57 13.43 1.07
CA LEU A 222 -15.14 12.04 1.25
C LEU A 222 -14.33 11.81 2.54
N GLY A 223 -14.00 12.88 3.26
CA GLY A 223 -13.12 12.79 4.44
C GLY A 223 -11.67 12.45 4.08
N ALA A 224 -11.29 12.62 2.82
CA ALA A 224 -9.92 12.49 2.38
C ALA A 224 -9.21 13.83 2.56
N ASN A 225 -7.97 13.78 3.04
CA ASN A 225 -7.09 14.92 3.24
C ASN A 225 -7.77 16.17 3.85
N PRO A 226 -7.82 16.31 5.16
CA PRO A 226 -8.40 17.51 5.82
C PRO A 226 -7.51 18.76 5.68
N GLY A 227 -6.30 18.64 5.13
CA GLY A 227 -5.36 19.73 4.87
C GLY A 227 -5.55 20.38 3.49
N PRO A 228 -4.81 21.45 3.18
CA PRO A 228 -4.78 21.98 1.82
C PRO A 228 -4.16 20.94 0.89
N PRO A 229 -4.86 20.53 -0.19
CA PRO A 229 -4.35 19.51 -1.11
C PRO A 229 -3.11 20.03 -1.84
N THR A 230 -2.23 19.13 -2.24
CA THR A 230 -1.16 19.39 -3.21
C THR A 230 -1.60 18.87 -4.58
N PRO A 231 -2.41 19.65 -5.33
CA PRO A 231 -3.00 19.13 -6.54
C PRO A 231 -1.96 18.91 -7.63
N ILE A 232 -2.15 17.81 -8.37
CA ILE A 232 -1.39 17.50 -9.57
C ILE A 232 -1.81 18.45 -10.68
N ASN A 233 -0.83 19.12 -11.28
CA ASN A 233 -1.02 19.92 -12.48
C ASN A 233 -1.07 18.99 -13.71
N GLY A 234 -2.26 18.75 -14.24
CA GLY A 234 -2.47 17.85 -15.35
C GLY A 234 -2.67 16.41 -14.89
N VAL A 235 -1.77 15.52 -15.31
CA VAL A 235 -1.83 14.07 -15.07
C VAL A 235 -0.47 13.57 -14.60
N ALA A 236 -0.48 12.68 -13.61
CA ALA A 236 0.70 11.93 -13.17
C ALA A 236 0.70 10.54 -13.82
N PRO A 237 1.58 10.28 -14.80
CA PRO A 237 1.76 8.96 -15.36
C PRO A 237 2.46 8.03 -14.38
N THR A 238 2.04 6.76 -14.39
CA THR A 238 2.68 5.64 -13.68
C THR A 238 2.95 4.50 -14.65
N TRP A 239 3.87 3.63 -14.32
CA TRP A 239 4.15 2.41 -15.06
C TRP A 239 4.66 1.32 -14.14
N ARG A 240 4.43 0.06 -14.51
CA ARG A 240 5.07 -1.11 -13.93
C ARG A 240 5.32 -2.16 -15.01
N PHE A 241 6.47 -2.80 -14.97
CA PHE A 241 6.80 -3.99 -15.73
C PHE A 241 7.40 -5.02 -14.79
N ALA A 242 6.96 -6.29 -14.87
CA ALA A 242 7.50 -7.35 -14.07
C ALA A 242 7.55 -8.68 -14.84
N ILE A 243 8.49 -9.52 -14.47
CA ILE A 243 8.60 -10.93 -14.94
C ILE A 243 8.51 -11.81 -13.70
N GLU A 244 7.60 -12.79 -13.71
CA GLU A 244 7.36 -13.69 -12.59
C GLU A 244 7.44 -15.17 -13.02
N PRO A 245 8.63 -15.79 -13.22
CA PRO A 245 8.73 -17.21 -13.41
C PRO A 245 8.21 -17.99 -12.20
N GLN A 246 7.45 -19.07 -12.47
CA GLN A 246 6.86 -19.94 -11.46
C GLN A 246 7.23 -21.40 -11.77
N TRP A 247 7.66 -22.16 -10.74
CA TRP A 247 8.00 -23.59 -10.87
C TRP A 247 7.75 -24.34 -9.56
N GLY A 248 6.90 -25.35 -9.60
CA GLY A 248 6.47 -26.09 -8.40
C GLY A 248 5.92 -25.13 -7.32
N PRO A 249 6.41 -25.15 -6.09
CA PRO A 249 5.99 -24.26 -5.03
C PRO A 249 6.66 -22.86 -5.06
N ASN A 250 7.48 -22.58 -6.05
CA ASN A 250 8.27 -21.37 -6.13
C ASN A 250 7.67 -20.37 -7.11
N SER A 251 7.78 -19.09 -6.77
CA SER A 251 7.64 -17.97 -7.69
C SER A 251 8.73 -16.94 -7.43
N TRP A 252 9.22 -16.31 -8.47
CA TRP A 252 10.24 -15.27 -8.35
C TRP A 252 9.91 -14.11 -9.29
N GLU A 253 9.63 -12.97 -8.73
CA GLU A 253 9.34 -11.75 -9.47
C GLU A 253 10.57 -10.85 -9.52
N PHE A 254 10.72 -10.17 -10.64
CA PHE A 254 11.64 -9.06 -10.87
C PHE A 254 10.88 -7.95 -11.58
N GLY A 255 10.86 -6.77 -11.00
CA GLY A 255 10.09 -5.65 -11.50
C GLY A 255 10.82 -4.34 -11.56
N THR A 256 10.21 -3.43 -12.32
CA THR A 256 10.52 -2.00 -12.31
C THR A 256 9.22 -1.22 -12.39
N PHE A 257 9.19 -0.07 -11.73
CA PHE A 257 8.00 0.77 -11.65
C PHE A 257 8.40 2.24 -11.50
N GLY A 258 7.45 3.12 -11.68
CA GLY A 258 7.70 4.54 -11.44
C GLY A 258 6.48 5.42 -11.60
N LEU A 259 6.68 6.68 -11.21
CA LEU A 259 5.68 7.74 -11.20
C LEU A 259 6.35 9.05 -11.58
N ARG A 260 5.61 9.92 -12.29
CA ARG A 260 6.01 11.31 -12.49
C ARG A 260 4.83 12.21 -12.19
N ALA A 261 5.03 13.19 -11.30
CA ALA A 261 4.01 14.18 -10.97
C ALA A 261 4.55 15.62 -11.17
N ALA A 262 3.63 16.53 -11.50
CA ALA A 262 3.83 17.96 -11.42
C ALA A 262 2.83 18.48 -10.37
N GLU A 263 3.30 19.04 -9.27
CA GLU A 263 2.49 19.37 -8.10
C GLU A 263 2.40 20.88 -7.90
N VAL A 264 1.25 21.36 -7.45
CA VAL A 264 1.05 22.77 -7.07
C VAL A 264 0.99 22.83 -5.53
N PRO A 265 2.08 23.19 -4.85
CA PRO A 265 2.15 23.15 -3.38
C PRO A 265 1.04 23.98 -2.72
N GLY A 266 0.27 23.33 -1.83
CA GLY A 266 -0.87 23.93 -1.14
C GLY A 266 -1.96 24.50 -2.06
N GLY A 267 -1.96 24.14 -3.35
CA GLY A 267 -2.90 24.70 -4.33
C GLY A 267 -2.67 26.19 -4.66
N VAL A 268 -1.49 26.73 -4.29
CA VAL A 268 -1.20 28.18 -4.45
C VAL A 268 -0.77 28.47 -5.88
N ALA A 269 -1.61 29.21 -6.62
CA ALA A 269 -1.34 29.61 -7.98
C ALA A 269 -0.26 30.72 -8.09
N GLY A 270 0.44 30.77 -9.23
CA GLY A 270 1.36 31.86 -9.55
C GLY A 270 2.85 31.58 -9.26
N PHE A 271 3.16 30.50 -8.55
CA PHE A 271 4.54 30.11 -8.23
C PHE A 271 5.09 28.99 -9.13
N GLY A 272 4.27 28.47 -10.04
CA GLY A 272 4.65 27.36 -10.91
C GLY A 272 4.29 26.01 -10.31
N THR A 273 5.08 24.99 -10.62
CA THR A 273 4.89 23.61 -10.15
C THR A 273 6.21 23.02 -9.69
N ASP A 274 6.10 22.11 -8.73
CA ASP A 274 7.18 21.17 -8.41
C ASP A 274 7.08 19.95 -9.32
N HIS A 275 8.21 19.34 -9.62
CA HIS A 275 8.27 18.14 -10.43
C HIS A 275 8.97 17.02 -9.67
N VAL A 276 8.24 15.95 -9.42
CA VAL A 276 8.75 14.75 -8.76
C VAL A 276 8.76 13.60 -9.75
N THR A 277 9.82 12.81 -9.72
CA THR A 277 9.96 11.61 -10.54
C THR A 277 10.56 10.50 -9.71
N ASP A 278 9.78 9.44 -9.53
CA ASP A 278 10.17 8.22 -8.85
C ASP A 278 10.39 7.10 -9.85
N TYR A 279 11.43 6.33 -9.65
CA TYR A 279 11.63 5.06 -10.34
C TYR A 279 12.23 4.04 -9.39
N GLY A 280 11.78 2.81 -9.51
CA GLY A 280 12.17 1.76 -8.61
C GLY A 280 12.38 0.42 -9.31
N PHE A 281 13.05 -0.46 -8.58
CA PHE A 281 13.23 -1.87 -8.90
C PHE A 281 12.84 -2.69 -7.70
N ASP A 282 12.26 -3.84 -7.95
CA ASP A 282 11.88 -4.76 -6.90
C ASP A 282 12.10 -6.22 -7.29
N THR A 283 12.06 -7.07 -6.28
CA THR A 283 12.07 -8.50 -6.44
C THR A 283 11.34 -9.16 -5.28
N GLN A 284 10.56 -10.19 -5.58
CA GLN A 284 9.89 -11.01 -4.59
C GLN A 284 10.11 -12.49 -4.91
N TYR A 285 10.77 -13.20 -4.00
CA TYR A 285 10.83 -14.67 -4.06
C TYR A 285 9.87 -15.26 -3.05
N GLN A 286 9.08 -16.25 -3.47
CA GLN A 286 8.20 -17.02 -2.61
C GLN A 286 8.39 -18.52 -2.82
N TYR A 287 8.44 -19.25 -1.72
CA TYR A 287 8.27 -20.69 -1.64
C TYR A 287 7.02 -20.98 -0.83
N ILE A 288 5.97 -21.50 -1.45
CA ILE A 288 4.68 -21.77 -0.81
C ILE A 288 4.39 -23.27 -0.90
N ALA A 289 4.52 -23.97 0.22
CA ALA A 289 4.20 -25.38 0.34
C ALA A 289 3.27 -25.63 1.54
N ASP A 290 2.70 -26.83 1.64
CA ASP A 290 1.63 -27.15 2.61
C ASP A 290 1.99 -26.81 4.06
N LYS A 291 3.20 -27.13 4.49
CA LYS A 291 3.64 -26.93 5.88
C LYS A 291 4.59 -25.74 6.07
N ASN A 292 5.26 -25.33 5.01
CA ASN A 292 6.25 -24.28 5.11
C ASN A 292 6.02 -23.26 4.01
N SER A 293 6.00 -22.01 4.37
CA SER A 293 6.10 -20.93 3.39
C SER A 293 7.20 -19.96 3.78
N PHE A 294 7.86 -19.44 2.76
CA PHE A 294 8.95 -18.50 2.92
C PHE A 294 8.85 -17.46 1.81
N SER A 295 9.06 -16.19 2.16
CA SER A 295 9.22 -15.13 1.17
C SER A 295 10.37 -14.21 1.51
N VAL A 296 10.96 -13.64 0.47
CA VAL A 296 11.89 -12.51 0.54
C VAL A 296 11.43 -11.45 -0.44
N ASP A 297 11.27 -10.24 0.04
CA ASP A 297 10.89 -9.08 -0.76
C ASP A 297 11.97 -8.02 -0.60
N ALA A 298 12.38 -7.40 -1.69
CA ALA A 298 13.26 -6.25 -1.67
C ALA A 298 12.81 -5.21 -2.68
N SER A 299 12.90 -3.93 -2.32
CA SER A 299 12.62 -2.81 -3.21
C SER A 299 13.63 -1.67 -3.01
N PHE A 300 13.94 -1.01 -4.10
CA PHE A 300 14.72 0.23 -4.12
C PHE A 300 14.00 1.26 -4.97
N ILE A 301 13.82 2.46 -4.42
CA ILE A 301 13.19 3.59 -5.10
C ILE A 301 14.14 4.76 -5.04
N HIS A 302 14.31 5.43 -6.18
CA HIS A 302 15.00 6.70 -6.29
C HIS A 302 14.02 7.78 -6.73
N GLU A 303 13.94 8.83 -5.92
CA GLU A 303 13.17 10.03 -6.23
C GLU A 303 14.11 11.17 -6.62
N ASN A 304 13.75 11.88 -7.69
CA ASN A 304 14.29 13.18 -8.04
C ASN A 304 13.19 14.23 -7.95
N ALA A 305 13.39 15.25 -7.12
CA ALA A 305 12.45 16.34 -6.94
C ALA A 305 13.07 17.68 -7.39
N LYS A 306 12.26 18.46 -8.12
CA LYS A 306 12.58 19.86 -8.51
C LYS A 306 11.51 20.75 -7.88
N TYR A 307 11.86 21.42 -6.82
CA TYR A 307 10.98 22.23 -5.98
C TYR A 307 10.94 23.69 -6.38
N ALA A 308 10.57 24.00 -7.64
CA ALA A 308 10.56 25.39 -8.10
C ALA A 308 9.51 26.24 -7.36
N ALA A 309 8.31 25.72 -7.19
CA ALA A 309 7.23 26.42 -6.50
C ALA A 309 7.41 26.38 -4.98
N SER A 310 7.72 25.25 -4.39
CA SER A 310 7.95 25.11 -2.95
C SER A 310 9.13 25.95 -2.47
N TYR A 311 10.20 26.04 -3.25
CA TYR A 311 11.32 26.91 -2.94
C TYR A 311 10.93 28.40 -2.97
N ALA A 312 10.16 28.82 -3.96
CA ALA A 312 9.65 30.20 -4.06
C ALA A 312 8.69 30.56 -2.92
N LEU A 313 7.97 29.55 -2.38
CA LEU A 313 7.08 29.71 -1.22
C LEU A 313 7.83 29.61 0.13
N GLY A 314 9.10 29.21 0.14
CA GLY A 314 9.88 28.98 1.37
C GLY A 314 9.55 27.67 2.08
N ASN A 315 8.90 26.72 1.40
CA ASN A 315 8.56 25.40 1.95
C ASN A 315 9.73 24.41 1.89
N THR A 316 10.73 24.69 1.05
CA THR A 316 11.97 23.91 0.92
C THR A 316 13.18 24.83 0.98
N SER A 317 14.31 24.33 1.47
CA SER A 317 15.60 25.04 1.48
C SER A 317 16.35 24.89 0.15
N ASN A 318 16.04 23.85 -0.61
CA ASN A 318 16.69 23.51 -1.85
C ASN A 318 15.72 23.57 -3.04
N GLN A 319 16.24 23.86 -4.24
CA GLN A 319 15.48 23.75 -5.48
C GLN A 319 15.48 22.33 -6.08
N HIS A 320 16.42 21.51 -5.68
CA HIS A 320 16.60 20.15 -6.17
C HIS A 320 16.97 19.25 -5.01
N ASP A 321 16.20 18.21 -4.81
CA ASP A 321 16.45 17.16 -3.84
C ASP A 321 16.33 15.78 -4.46
N TYR A 322 16.89 14.80 -3.78
CA TYR A 322 16.70 13.39 -4.09
C TYR A 322 16.46 12.57 -2.81
N LEU A 323 15.73 11.49 -2.93
CA LEU A 323 15.58 10.47 -1.90
C LEU A 323 15.93 9.10 -2.48
N ASN A 324 16.46 8.23 -1.62
CA ASN A 324 16.61 6.81 -1.88
C ASN A 324 15.88 6.05 -0.77
N SER A 325 14.93 5.22 -1.13
CA SER A 325 14.24 4.31 -0.22
C SER A 325 14.66 2.89 -0.56
N PHE A 326 15.23 2.18 0.41
CA PHE A 326 15.58 0.77 0.30
C PHE A 326 14.85 -0.02 1.37
N ARG A 327 14.24 -1.13 0.97
CA ARG A 327 13.50 -2.03 1.88
C ARG A 327 13.82 -3.48 1.53
N VAL A 328 13.94 -4.29 2.58
CA VAL A 328 14.03 -5.74 2.43
C VAL A 328 13.34 -6.40 3.62
N LYS A 329 12.59 -7.46 3.37
CA LYS A 329 12.02 -8.31 4.42
C LYS A 329 12.15 -9.77 4.05
N ALA A 330 12.22 -10.63 5.07
CA ALA A 330 12.10 -12.07 4.93
C ALA A 330 11.04 -12.58 5.92
N THR A 331 10.12 -13.38 5.42
CA THR A 331 8.99 -13.92 6.18
C THR A 331 9.00 -15.43 6.09
N TYR A 332 8.77 -16.12 7.21
CA TYR A 332 8.61 -17.56 7.27
C TYR A 332 7.34 -17.90 8.06
N TYR A 333 6.60 -18.90 7.57
CA TYR A 333 5.48 -19.50 8.29
C TYR A 333 5.59 -21.02 8.32
N TYR A 334 5.32 -21.59 9.49
CA TYR A 334 5.12 -23.02 9.69
C TYR A 334 3.65 -23.32 9.89
N ASP A 335 3.14 -24.27 9.11
CA ASP A 335 1.75 -24.76 9.15
C ASP A 335 0.72 -23.62 9.04
N GLN A 336 1.08 -22.58 8.26
CA GLN A 336 0.25 -21.36 8.05
C GLN A 336 -0.22 -20.68 9.35
N THR A 337 0.37 -21.04 10.48
CA THR A 337 -0.05 -20.62 11.83
C THR A 337 1.05 -19.86 12.57
N TYR A 338 2.25 -20.43 12.60
CA TYR A 338 3.38 -19.85 13.33
C TYR A 338 4.35 -19.21 12.37
N GLY A 339 4.54 -17.91 12.51
CA GLY A 339 5.41 -17.21 11.58
C GLY A 339 6.20 -16.09 12.23
N GLY A 340 7.18 -15.61 11.49
CA GLY A 340 7.99 -14.46 11.85
C GLY A 340 8.50 -13.74 10.61
N THR A 341 8.66 -12.44 10.75
CA THR A 341 9.23 -11.58 9.71
C THR A 341 10.38 -10.78 10.30
N VAL A 342 11.44 -10.68 9.53
CA VAL A 342 12.54 -9.75 9.78
C VAL A 342 12.57 -8.77 8.63
N GLY A 343 12.63 -7.48 8.93
CA GLY A 343 12.68 -6.42 7.93
C GLY A 343 13.74 -5.38 8.24
N PHE A 344 14.26 -4.79 7.19
CA PHE A 344 15.14 -3.65 7.24
C PHE A 344 14.67 -2.62 6.21
N PHE A 345 14.71 -1.37 6.58
CA PHE A 345 14.48 -0.27 5.65
C PHE A 345 15.44 0.89 5.96
N ASN A 346 15.74 1.65 4.93
CA ASN A 346 16.55 2.87 5.02
C ASN A 346 16.01 3.88 4.03
N VAL A 347 15.80 5.11 4.50
CA VAL A 347 15.48 6.25 3.65
C VAL A 347 16.59 7.28 3.86
N GLY A 348 17.17 7.79 2.79
CA GLY A 348 18.21 8.79 2.87
C GLY A 348 18.26 9.63 1.59
N GLY A 349 18.78 10.84 1.68
CA GLY A 349 18.82 11.75 0.54
C GLY A 349 19.39 13.11 0.87
N SER A 350 18.93 14.11 0.13
CA SER A 350 19.33 15.51 0.34
C SER A 350 18.94 15.99 1.73
N GLY A 351 19.78 16.80 2.33
CA GLY A 351 19.43 17.56 3.51
C GLY A 351 18.59 18.78 3.15
N ASP A 352 17.37 18.87 3.70
CA ASP A 352 16.51 20.04 3.58
C ASP A 352 15.85 20.36 4.92
N ALA A 353 16.32 21.41 5.58
CA ALA A 353 15.88 21.77 6.91
C ALA A 353 14.44 22.31 6.96
N ALA A 354 13.99 22.95 5.89
CA ALA A 354 12.62 23.44 5.81
C ALA A 354 11.63 22.31 5.58
N LEU A 355 11.99 21.32 4.76
CA LEU A 355 11.12 20.20 4.40
C LEU A 355 11.06 19.13 5.51
N TYR A 356 12.21 18.80 6.13
CA TYR A 356 12.30 17.68 7.08
C TYR A 356 12.50 18.11 8.54
N GLY A 357 12.59 19.42 8.82
CA GLY A 357 12.88 19.92 10.16
C GLY A 357 14.27 19.55 10.68
N ALA A 358 15.12 18.95 9.86
CA ALA A 358 16.47 18.50 10.15
C ALA A 358 17.38 18.71 8.94
N SER A 359 18.68 18.58 9.14
CA SER A 359 19.67 18.79 8.06
C SER A 359 19.77 17.62 7.07
N SER A 360 19.07 16.52 7.31
CA SER A 360 19.05 15.35 6.42
C SER A 360 17.69 14.67 6.37
N ALA A 361 17.40 13.93 5.31
CA ALA A 361 16.20 13.15 5.13
C ALA A 361 16.15 11.83 5.91
N SER A 362 17.15 11.55 6.74
CA SER A 362 17.29 10.29 7.51
C SER A 362 16.68 10.38 8.90
#